data_9e04fd79b7d738cecdfe46b23f8b1f1d
#
_entry.id   9e04fd79b7d738cecdfe46b23f8b1f1d
#
_cell.length_a   1.000
_cell.length_b   1.000
_cell.length_c   1.000
_cell.angle_alpha   90.00
_cell.angle_beta   90.00
_cell.angle_gamma   90.00
#
_symmetry.space_group_name_H-M   'P 1'
#
loop_
_entity.id
_entity.type
_entity.pdbx_description
1 polymer ?
#
loop_
_entity_poly.entity_id
_entity_poly.type
_entity_poly.pdbx_seq_one_letter_code
_entity_poly.pdbx_strand_id
1 'polypeptide(L)'
;LIKGELKMKPALTTVNATGKHTASVIFFHGSGDTGPNVLEWVRFLIGRNLEYPHIKIIYPTAPKQKYTPLDGELSNVWFDRKSVNIAASESKKSMSQCYDAVNQLIDEEVASGIPLNRIVVGGFSMGGALALHTGYHLRRSLAGVFAHSSFLNRGSVVYDSLANGKDESFPELRMYHGERDTLVPKDWGLETFENLTKLGVKGTFHPLRNTLHELKTASITDLQQWIYEKLPPLENQVQNKL
;
A
#
# COMPACT_ATOMS: atom_id res chain seq x y z
N LEU A 1 -14.62 7.27 34.03
CA LEU A 1 -14.73 7.82 32.67
C LEU A 1 -13.59 7.23 31.84
N ILE A 2 -13.88 6.17 31.06
CA ILE A 2 -12.98 5.57 30.10
C ILE A 2 -12.83 6.60 28.99
N LYS A 3 -11.65 7.25 28.87
CA LYS A 3 -11.29 8.05 27.71
C LYS A 3 -11.32 7.08 26.51
N GLY A 4 -12.37 7.16 25.70
CA GLY A 4 -12.42 6.45 24.43
C GLY A 4 -11.15 6.82 23.62
N GLU A 5 -10.33 5.83 23.28
CA GLU A 5 -9.22 6.04 22.36
C GLU A 5 -9.81 6.61 21.07
N LEU A 6 -9.33 7.78 20.65
CA LEU A 6 -9.72 8.37 19.36
C LEU A 6 -9.37 7.35 18.27
N LYS A 7 -10.40 6.78 17.65
CA LYS A 7 -10.19 5.89 16.50
C LYS A 7 -9.50 6.68 15.38
N MET A 8 -8.42 6.14 14.86
CA MET A 8 -7.76 6.67 13.67
C MET A 8 -8.76 6.62 12.50
N LYS A 9 -9.11 7.76 11.94
CA LYS A 9 -9.96 7.84 10.75
C LYS A 9 -9.25 8.64 9.65
N PRO A 10 -8.78 7.98 8.59
CA PRO A 10 -8.16 8.65 7.46
C PRO A 10 -9.15 9.54 6.71
N ALA A 11 -8.71 10.71 6.25
CA ALA A 11 -9.44 11.49 5.26
C ALA A 11 -9.25 10.85 3.88
N LEU A 12 -10.29 10.80 3.05
CA LEU A 12 -10.24 10.13 1.75
C LEU A 12 -10.23 11.12 0.60
N THR A 13 -9.31 10.91 -0.34
CA THR A 13 -9.32 11.52 -1.68
C THR A 13 -9.51 10.40 -2.69
N THR A 14 -10.40 10.55 -3.66
CA THR A 14 -10.74 9.48 -4.59
C THR A 14 -10.71 9.92 -6.03
N VAL A 15 -10.30 9.02 -6.91
CA VAL A 15 -10.57 9.06 -8.35
C VAL A 15 -11.60 7.97 -8.62
N ASN A 16 -12.82 8.37 -8.91
CA ASN A 16 -13.92 7.43 -9.13
C ASN A 16 -13.76 6.69 -10.46
N ALA A 17 -14.33 5.47 -10.54
CA ALA A 17 -14.51 4.79 -11.79
C ALA A 17 -15.37 5.65 -12.74
N THR A 18 -15.01 5.71 -14.03
CA THR A 18 -15.78 6.47 -15.03
C THR A 18 -17.02 5.73 -15.52
N GLY A 19 -17.14 4.44 -15.17
CA GLY A 19 -18.28 3.57 -15.43
C GLY A 19 -18.70 2.83 -14.16
N LYS A 20 -19.21 1.59 -14.31
CA LYS A 20 -19.65 0.79 -13.16
C LYS A 20 -18.46 0.39 -12.29
N HIS A 21 -18.45 0.83 -11.04
CA HIS A 21 -17.43 0.49 -10.04
C HIS A 21 -17.53 -0.99 -9.68
N THR A 22 -16.47 -1.78 -9.92
CA THR A 22 -16.41 -3.22 -9.65
C THR A 22 -15.08 -3.66 -9.03
N ALA A 23 -14.16 -2.73 -8.81
CA ALA A 23 -12.88 -2.97 -8.18
C ALA A 23 -12.33 -1.70 -7.54
N SER A 24 -11.43 -1.83 -6.57
CA SER A 24 -10.84 -0.70 -5.86
C SER A 24 -9.33 -0.85 -5.71
N VAL A 25 -8.62 0.27 -5.71
CA VAL A 25 -7.21 0.36 -5.34
C VAL A 25 -7.09 1.34 -4.17
N ILE A 26 -6.35 0.96 -3.14
CA ILE A 26 -6.01 1.84 -2.02
C ILE A 26 -4.53 2.14 -2.09
N PHE A 27 -4.16 3.41 -2.28
CA PHE A 27 -2.79 3.87 -2.42
C PHE A 27 -2.38 4.70 -1.19
N PHE A 28 -1.59 4.11 -0.30
CA PHE A 28 -1.12 4.74 0.94
C PHE A 28 0.09 5.65 0.68
N HIS A 29 0.05 6.86 1.24
CA HIS A 29 1.16 7.83 1.16
C HIS A 29 2.33 7.48 2.11
N GLY A 30 3.49 8.07 1.87
CA GLY A 30 4.66 7.98 2.75
C GLY A 30 4.55 8.84 4.00
N SER A 31 5.55 8.77 4.89
CA SER A 31 5.61 9.56 6.13
C SER A 31 5.55 11.05 5.84
N GLY A 32 4.65 11.77 6.51
CA GLY A 32 4.51 13.22 6.42
C GLY A 32 3.77 13.74 5.20
N ASP A 33 3.34 12.84 4.31
CA ASP A 33 2.63 13.20 3.08
C ASP A 33 1.10 13.12 3.26
N THR A 34 0.35 13.22 2.18
CA THR A 34 -1.12 13.18 2.15
C THR A 34 -1.63 12.49 0.91
N GLY A 35 -2.88 12.01 0.95
CA GLY A 35 -3.55 11.43 -0.22
C GLY A 35 -3.61 12.39 -1.42
N PRO A 36 -4.05 13.66 -1.26
CA PRO A 36 -4.01 14.65 -2.34
C PRO A 36 -2.64 14.83 -2.97
N ASN A 37 -1.56 14.87 -2.16
CA ASN A 37 -0.20 15.04 -2.70
C ASN A 37 0.24 13.83 -3.54
N VAL A 38 -0.05 12.60 -3.10
CA VAL A 38 0.24 11.40 -3.91
C VAL A 38 -0.54 11.41 -5.21
N LEU A 39 -1.83 11.78 -5.18
CA LEU A 39 -2.64 11.94 -6.38
C LEU A 39 -2.01 12.94 -7.36
N GLU A 40 -1.63 14.12 -6.89
CA GLU A 40 -0.99 15.14 -7.72
C GLU A 40 0.39 14.69 -8.24
N TRP A 41 1.17 13.98 -7.41
CA TRP A 41 2.45 13.43 -7.84
C TRP A 41 2.29 12.41 -8.98
N VAL A 42 1.34 11.47 -8.83
CA VAL A 42 1.00 10.52 -9.90
C VAL A 42 0.54 11.27 -11.15
N ARG A 43 -0.36 12.25 -11.01
CA ARG A 43 -0.85 13.09 -12.12
C ARG A 43 0.29 13.82 -12.84
N PHE A 44 1.24 14.38 -12.09
CA PHE A 44 2.41 15.05 -12.65
C PHE A 44 3.28 14.08 -13.46
N LEU A 45 3.50 12.86 -12.96
CA LEU A 45 4.37 11.87 -13.60
C LEU A 45 3.80 11.31 -14.90
N ILE A 46 2.50 11.06 -14.99
CA ILE A 46 1.88 10.43 -16.17
C ILE A 46 0.97 11.38 -16.98
N GLY A 47 0.91 12.67 -16.59
CA GLY A 47 0.13 13.71 -17.28
C GLY A 47 -1.39 13.58 -17.13
N ARG A 48 -1.88 12.69 -16.27
CA ARG A 48 -3.30 12.41 -16.03
C ARG A 48 -3.50 11.71 -14.71
N ASN A 49 -4.74 11.50 -14.29
CA ASN A 49 -5.04 10.61 -13.18
C ASN A 49 -4.70 9.15 -13.51
N LEU A 50 -4.34 8.38 -12.49
CA LEU A 50 -4.45 6.93 -12.56
C LEU A 50 -5.95 6.61 -12.53
N GLU A 51 -6.52 6.27 -13.69
CA GLU A 51 -7.96 6.18 -13.89
C GLU A 51 -8.33 4.98 -14.74
N TYR A 52 -9.45 4.35 -14.41
CA TYR A 52 -9.99 3.19 -15.12
C TYR A 52 -11.52 3.26 -15.19
N PRO A 53 -12.15 2.64 -16.18
CA PRO A 53 -13.61 2.64 -16.29
C PRO A 53 -14.33 1.96 -15.12
N HIS A 54 -13.70 0.98 -14.47
CA HIS A 54 -14.33 0.11 -13.49
C HIS A 54 -13.64 0.07 -12.12
N ILE A 55 -12.53 0.80 -11.94
CA ILE A 55 -11.75 0.81 -10.71
C ILE A 55 -11.81 2.19 -10.07
N LYS A 56 -12.17 2.24 -8.80
CA LYS A 56 -12.03 3.42 -7.94
C LYS A 56 -10.64 3.41 -7.30
N ILE A 57 -9.91 4.53 -7.36
CA ILE A 57 -8.65 4.70 -6.66
C ILE A 57 -8.88 5.55 -5.42
N ILE A 58 -8.44 5.08 -4.27
CA ILE A 58 -8.57 5.74 -2.97
C ILE A 58 -7.18 6.13 -2.49
N TYR A 59 -6.98 7.41 -2.23
CA TYR A 59 -5.78 7.98 -1.63
C TYR A 59 -6.13 8.48 -0.22
N PRO A 60 -6.05 7.62 0.80
CA PRO A 60 -6.34 8.05 2.16
C PRO A 60 -5.20 8.89 2.73
N THR A 61 -5.54 9.83 3.63
CA THR A 61 -4.59 10.62 4.39
C THR A 61 -4.61 10.18 5.85
N ALA A 62 -3.48 9.71 6.36
CA ALA A 62 -3.32 9.39 7.77
C ALA A 62 -3.53 10.63 8.64
N PRO A 63 -4.21 10.54 9.80
CA PRO A 63 -4.30 11.65 10.73
C PRO A 63 -2.92 12.03 11.27
N LYS A 64 -2.77 13.28 11.70
CA LYS A 64 -1.55 13.74 12.38
C LYS A 64 -1.41 13.05 13.73
N GLN A 65 -0.25 12.47 13.97
CA GLN A 65 0.13 11.87 15.25
C GLN A 65 1.62 12.13 15.54
N LYS A 66 2.02 11.95 16.80
CA LYS A 66 3.43 12.07 17.18
C LYS A 66 4.27 11.06 16.41
N TYR A 67 5.38 11.52 15.87
CA TYR A 67 6.29 10.69 15.09
C TYR A 67 7.70 10.75 15.69
N THR A 68 8.14 9.65 16.28
CA THR A 68 9.40 9.56 17.02
C THR A 68 10.64 9.95 16.19
N PRO A 69 10.77 9.57 14.89
CA PRO A 69 11.90 10.02 14.06
C PRO A 69 11.96 11.52 13.80
N LEU A 70 10.91 12.28 14.14
CA LEU A 70 10.85 13.74 14.10
C LEU A 70 10.76 14.32 15.53
N ASP A 71 11.46 13.73 16.49
CA ASP A 71 11.48 14.15 17.89
C ASP A 71 10.08 14.31 18.53
N GLY A 72 9.11 13.52 18.03
CA GLY A 72 7.73 13.52 18.48
C GLY A 72 6.86 14.66 17.92
N GLU A 73 7.32 15.37 16.91
CA GLU A 73 6.48 16.33 16.18
C GLU A 73 5.27 15.67 15.52
N LEU A 74 4.20 16.43 15.36
CA LEU A 74 2.98 15.94 14.71
C LEU A 74 3.17 15.82 13.19
N SER A 75 2.96 14.63 12.66
CA SER A 75 3.09 14.34 11.24
C SER A 75 1.98 13.40 10.76
N ASN A 76 1.61 13.48 9.49
CA ASN A 76 0.70 12.52 8.86
C ASN A 76 1.44 11.21 8.63
N VAL A 77 1.31 10.28 9.57
CA VAL A 77 1.98 8.97 9.54
C VAL A 77 0.98 7.87 9.90
N TRP A 78 1.12 6.72 9.29
CA TRP A 78 0.25 5.57 9.53
C TRP A 78 0.50 4.93 10.88
N PHE A 79 1.76 4.84 11.26
CA PHE A 79 2.22 4.28 12.53
C PHE A 79 3.51 4.97 12.97
N ASP A 80 3.79 4.91 14.26
CA ASP A 80 5.07 5.36 14.81
C ASP A 80 6.13 4.27 14.71
N ARG A 81 7.38 4.68 14.60
CA ARG A 81 8.58 3.81 14.61
C ARG A 81 9.70 4.49 15.39
N LYS A 82 10.59 3.69 15.99
CA LYS A 82 11.75 4.24 16.73
C LYS A 82 12.72 4.98 15.80
N SER A 83 12.94 4.43 14.61
CA SER A 83 13.83 4.98 13.59
C SER A 83 13.51 4.39 12.23
N VAL A 84 13.95 5.05 11.15
CA VAL A 84 13.94 4.49 9.81
C VAL A 84 15.14 3.55 9.66
N ASN A 85 14.98 2.32 10.12
CA ASN A 85 16.01 1.29 10.08
C ASN A 85 15.38 -0.10 10.02
N ILE A 86 15.86 -0.96 9.11
CA ILE A 86 15.32 -2.30 8.91
C ILE A 86 15.46 -3.20 10.16
N ALA A 87 16.49 -2.97 10.99
CA ALA A 87 16.71 -3.71 12.22
C ALA A 87 15.89 -3.19 13.43
N ALA A 88 15.20 -2.06 13.29
CA ALA A 88 14.35 -1.53 14.35
C ALA A 88 13.13 -2.43 14.60
N SER A 89 12.67 -2.49 15.85
CA SER A 89 11.44 -3.21 16.19
C SER A 89 10.19 -2.41 15.85
N GLU A 90 9.15 -3.09 15.41
CA GLU A 90 7.82 -2.50 15.15
C GLU A 90 7.13 -2.07 16.46
N SER A 91 6.41 -0.96 16.43
CA SER A 91 5.59 -0.50 17.54
C SER A 91 4.22 -1.21 17.49
N LYS A 92 4.07 -2.31 18.22
CA LYS A 92 2.84 -3.11 18.26
C LYS A 92 1.59 -2.27 18.53
N LYS A 93 1.66 -1.34 19.47
CA LYS A 93 0.52 -0.46 19.83
C LYS A 93 0.12 0.45 18.65
N SER A 94 1.09 1.11 18.03
CA SER A 94 0.85 2.01 16.92
C SER A 94 0.37 1.26 15.67
N MET A 95 0.94 0.09 15.41
CA MET A 95 0.50 -0.79 14.32
C MET A 95 -0.95 -1.27 14.50
N SER A 96 -1.34 -1.67 15.72
CA SER A 96 -2.71 -2.12 16.00
C SER A 96 -3.75 -1.04 15.67
N GLN A 97 -3.51 0.20 16.08
CA GLN A 97 -4.42 1.32 15.77
C GLN A 97 -4.53 1.58 14.25
N CYS A 98 -3.40 1.46 13.55
CA CYS A 98 -3.37 1.58 12.09
C CYS A 98 -4.14 0.43 11.41
N TYR A 99 -4.00 -0.80 11.90
CA TYR A 99 -4.72 -1.97 11.36
C TYR A 99 -6.23 -1.81 11.47
N ASP A 100 -6.73 -1.29 12.59
CA ASP A 100 -8.17 -1.05 12.76
C ASP A 100 -8.69 -0.05 11.71
N ALA A 101 -7.95 1.02 11.46
CA ALA A 101 -8.32 2.01 10.45
C ALA A 101 -8.31 1.44 9.02
N VAL A 102 -7.29 0.67 8.68
CA VAL A 102 -7.18 0.03 7.35
C VAL A 102 -8.25 -1.05 7.16
N ASN A 103 -8.50 -1.87 8.18
CA ASN A 103 -9.55 -2.86 8.15
C ASN A 103 -10.92 -2.21 7.93
N GLN A 104 -11.22 -1.11 8.65
CA GLN A 104 -12.47 -0.37 8.45
C GLN A 104 -12.59 0.14 7.01
N LEU A 105 -11.52 0.72 6.44
CA LEU A 105 -11.53 1.22 5.06
C LEU A 105 -11.81 0.10 4.05
N ILE A 106 -11.21 -1.07 4.23
CA ILE A 106 -11.45 -2.23 3.36
C ILE A 106 -12.88 -2.76 3.56
N ASP A 107 -13.36 -2.84 4.80
CA ASP A 107 -14.72 -3.31 5.10
C ASP A 107 -15.79 -2.38 4.53
N GLU A 108 -15.55 -1.07 4.46
CA GLU A 108 -16.42 -0.10 3.78
C GLU A 108 -16.51 -0.38 2.25
N GLU A 109 -15.40 -0.73 1.60
CA GLU A 109 -15.39 -1.15 0.18
C GLU A 109 -16.15 -2.48 -0.01
N VAL A 110 -15.92 -3.45 0.87
CA VAL A 110 -16.64 -4.74 0.82
C VAL A 110 -18.14 -4.54 1.03
N ALA A 111 -18.55 -3.72 1.99
CA ALA A 111 -19.94 -3.38 2.24
C ALA A 111 -20.60 -2.65 1.05
N SER A 112 -19.81 -1.92 0.25
CA SER A 112 -20.28 -1.28 -0.99
C SER A 112 -20.43 -2.26 -2.16
N GLY A 113 -20.07 -3.53 -1.98
CA GLY A 113 -20.22 -4.60 -2.99
C GLY A 113 -18.93 -4.98 -3.70
N ILE A 114 -17.75 -4.52 -3.25
CA ILE A 114 -16.46 -4.86 -3.85
C ILE A 114 -15.83 -6.01 -3.05
N PRO A 115 -15.77 -7.25 -3.59
CA PRO A 115 -15.17 -8.36 -2.85
C PRO A 115 -13.66 -8.20 -2.67
N LEU A 116 -13.05 -8.83 -1.64
CA LEU A 116 -11.63 -8.70 -1.32
C LEU A 116 -10.71 -9.00 -2.50
N ASN A 117 -11.02 -10.03 -3.29
CA ASN A 117 -10.26 -10.39 -4.49
C ASN A 117 -10.44 -9.41 -5.67
N ARG A 118 -11.13 -8.30 -5.45
CA ARG A 118 -11.26 -7.16 -6.35
C ARG A 118 -10.68 -5.88 -5.76
N ILE A 119 -9.84 -5.99 -4.71
CA ILE A 119 -9.16 -4.88 -4.07
C ILE A 119 -7.66 -5.09 -4.16
N VAL A 120 -6.94 -4.11 -4.68
CA VAL A 120 -5.48 -4.00 -4.63
C VAL A 120 -5.10 -2.96 -3.60
N VAL A 121 -4.11 -3.23 -2.79
CA VAL A 121 -3.53 -2.25 -1.86
C VAL A 121 -2.08 -1.99 -2.21
N GLY A 122 -1.63 -0.77 -2.01
CA GLY A 122 -0.23 -0.45 -2.21
C GLY A 122 0.14 0.91 -1.64
N GLY A 123 1.40 1.28 -1.79
CA GLY A 123 1.84 2.58 -1.30
C GLY A 123 3.31 2.87 -1.52
N PHE A 124 3.67 4.08 -1.14
CA PHE A 124 5.02 4.62 -1.21
C PHE A 124 5.62 4.70 0.20
N SER A 125 6.88 4.29 0.36
CA SER A 125 7.64 4.38 1.61
C SER A 125 6.90 3.72 2.78
N MET A 126 6.56 4.45 3.85
CA MET A 126 5.75 3.93 4.95
C MET A 126 4.40 3.36 4.48
N GLY A 127 3.78 3.95 3.46
CA GLY A 127 2.54 3.44 2.86
C GLY A 127 2.74 2.09 2.17
N GLY A 128 3.92 1.86 1.58
CA GLY A 128 4.29 0.55 1.03
C GLY A 128 4.45 -0.51 2.12
N ALA A 129 5.09 -0.17 3.25
CA ALA A 129 5.16 -1.06 4.41
C ALA A 129 3.76 -1.41 4.92
N LEU A 130 2.87 -0.42 5.06
CA LEU A 130 1.48 -0.65 5.45
C LEU A 130 0.74 -1.58 4.48
N ALA A 131 0.96 -1.41 3.18
CA ALA A 131 0.37 -2.30 2.17
C ALA A 131 0.86 -3.75 2.32
N LEU A 132 2.15 -3.97 2.61
CA LEU A 132 2.70 -5.29 2.90
C LEU A 132 2.06 -5.91 4.16
N HIS A 133 1.91 -5.15 5.23
CA HIS A 133 1.17 -5.59 6.42
C HIS A 133 -0.29 -5.92 6.09
N THR A 134 -0.93 -5.09 5.30
CA THR A 134 -2.34 -5.28 4.92
C THR A 134 -2.53 -6.58 4.13
N GLY A 135 -1.74 -6.82 3.10
CA GLY A 135 -1.91 -7.97 2.22
C GLY A 135 -1.44 -9.28 2.80
N TYR A 136 -0.45 -9.28 3.70
CA TYR A 136 0.19 -10.51 4.15
C TYR A 136 -0.05 -10.85 5.63
N HIS A 137 -0.56 -9.87 6.40
CA HIS A 137 -0.95 -10.10 7.80
C HIS A 137 -2.45 -9.96 8.02
N LEU A 138 -3.11 -8.93 7.44
CA LEU A 138 -4.51 -8.61 7.74
C LEU A 138 -5.51 -9.25 6.77
N ARG A 139 -5.28 -9.15 5.45
CA ARG A 139 -6.27 -9.46 4.39
C ARG A 139 -5.62 -10.24 3.24
N ARG A 140 -5.38 -11.53 3.43
CA ARG A 140 -4.64 -12.39 2.48
C ARG A 140 -5.39 -12.72 1.19
N SER A 141 -6.69 -12.41 1.11
CA SER A 141 -7.52 -12.65 -0.08
C SER A 141 -7.63 -11.45 -1.02
N LEU A 142 -6.77 -10.42 -0.86
CA LEU A 142 -6.71 -9.29 -1.77
C LEU A 142 -6.24 -9.70 -3.16
N ALA A 143 -6.57 -8.91 -4.20
CA ALA A 143 -6.18 -9.17 -5.59
C ALA A 143 -4.68 -9.01 -5.83
N GLY A 144 -4.03 -8.12 -5.09
CA GLY A 144 -2.60 -7.85 -5.22
C GLY A 144 -2.11 -6.80 -4.23
N VAL A 145 -0.79 -6.74 -4.09
CA VAL A 145 -0.09 -5.76 -3.24
C VAL A 145 1.02 -5.11 -4.03
N PHE A 146 1.16 -3.79 -3.95
CA PHE A 146 2.35 -3.11 -4.46
C PHE A 146 3.04 -2.27 -3.39
N ALA A 147 4.36 -2.19 -3.45
CA ALA A 147 5.14 -1.37 -2.55
C ALA A 147 6.25 -0.65 -3.33
N HIS A 148 6.39 0.66 -3.11
CA HIS A 148 7.36 1.49 -3.77
C HIS A 148 8.30 2.10 -2.72
N SER A 149 9.63 1.91 -2.88
CA SER A 149 10.67 2.45 -2.00
C SER A 149 10.42 2.13 -0.52
N SER A 150 10.17 0.86 -0.23
CA SER A 150 9.66 0.40 1.07
C SER A 150 10.36 -0.86 1.55
N PHE A 151 10.18 -1.15 2.84
CA PHE A 151 10.73 -2.34 3.50
C PHE A 151 9.85 -2.77 4.67
N LEU A 152 9.98 -4.04 5.09
CA LEU A 152 9.54 -4.55 6.38
C LEU A 152 10.71 -4.65 7.34
N ASN A 153 10.50 -4.36 8.62
CA ASN A 153 11.49 -4.61 9.65
C ASN A 153 11.82 -6.11 9.73
N ARG A 154 13.07 -6.48 10.04
CA ARG A 154 13.52 -7.90 10.10
C ARG A 154 12.70 -8.75 11.06
N GLY A 155 12.19 -8.17 12.14
CA GLY A 155 11.29 -8.81 13.10
C GLY A 155 9.82 -8.51 12.85
N SER A 156 9.41 -8.25 11.61
CA SER A 156 8.01 -7.93 11.30
C SER A 156 7.07 -9.09 11.57
N VAL A 157 5.92 -8.79 12.17
CA VAL A 157 4.82 -9.74 12.37
C VAL A 157 4.33 -10.36 11.05
N VAL A 158 4.58 -9.71 9.92
CA VAL A 158 4.21 -10.22 8.58
C VAL A 158 4.89 -11.56 8.30
N TYR A 159 6.17 -11.70 8.62
CA TYR A 159 6.90 -12.95 8.40
C TYR A 159 6.37 -14.10 9.25
N ASP A 160 6.05 -13.84 10.53
CA ASP A 160 5.43 -14.85 11.41
C ASP A 160 4.05 -15.26 10.89
N SER A 161 3.29 -14.30 10.41
CA SER A 161 1.96 -14.55 9.83
C SER A 161 2.02 -15.44 8.60
N LEU A 162 2.97 -15.22 7.71
CA LEU A 162 3.15 -16.02 6.51
C LEU A 162 3.67 -17.43 6.85
N ALA A 163 4.63 -17.54 7.76
CA ALA A 163 5.19 -18.82 8.20
C ALA A 163 4.14 -19.76 8.84
N ASN A 164 3.12 -19.19 9.48
CA ASN A 164 2.02 -19.93 10.10
C ASN A 164 0.84 -20.22 9.16
N GLY A 165 0.79 -19.60 7.98
CA GLY A 165 -0.25 -19.79 6.95
C GLY A 165 0.11 -20.96 6.04
N LYS A 166 -0.31 -22.18 6.39
CA LYS A 166 -0.09 -23.36 5.54
C LYS A 166 -1.10 -23.38 4.39
N ASP A 167 -0.62 -23.64 3.16
CA ASP A 167 -1.42 -23.91 1.95
C ASP A 167 -2.32 -22.75 1.46
N GLU A 168 -2.06 -21.51 1.83
CA GLU A 168 -2.78 -20.35 1.33
C GLU A 168 -2.11 -19.77 0.07
N SER A 169 -2.92 -19.33 -0.90
CA SER A 169 -2.44 -18.47 -1.98
C SER A 169 -2.44 -17.02 -1.50
N PHE A 170 -1.29 -16.36 -1.58
CA PHE A 170 -1.15 -14.96 -1.19
C PHE A 170 -1.35 -14.02 -2.37
N PRO A 171 -1.78 -12.76 -2.14
CA PRO A 171 -1.81 -11.73 -3.16
C PRO A 171 -0.43 -11.60 -3.84
N GLU A 172 -0.43 -11.46 -5.17
CA GLU A 172 0.82 -11.22 -5.89
C GLU A 172 1.43 -9.87 -5.52
N LEU A 173 2.76 -9.83 -5.39
CA LEU A 173 3.52 -8.65 -4.99
C LEU A 173 4.20 -7.98 -6.19
N ARG A 174 4.06 -6.65 -6.28
CA ARG A 174 4.83 -5.80 -7.19
C ARG A 174 5.65 -4.81 -6.38
N MET A 175 6.97 -4.91 -6.41
CA MET A 175 7.84 -3.95 -5.71
C MET A 175 8.70 -3.15 -6.67
N TYR A 176 8.86 -1.85 -6.37
CA TYR A 176 9.75 -0.93 -7.08
C TYR A 176 10.69 -0.28 -6.08
N HIS A 177 11.95 -0.07 -6.46
CA HIS A 177 12.91 0.59 -5.58
C HIS A 177 13.98 1.35 -6.35
N GLY A 178 14.25 2.59 -5.93
CA GLY A 178 15.32 3.41 -6.49
C GLY A 178 16.71 2.83 -6.17
N GLU A 179 17.56 2.64 -7.18
CA GLU A 179 18.92 2.13 -6.97
C GLU A 179 19.82 3.09 -6.18
N ARG A 180 19.46 4.37 -6.16
CA ARG A 180 20.20 5.44 -5.46
C ARG A 180 19.43 5.99 -4.25
N ASP A 181 18.45 5.25 -3.76
CA ASP A 181 17.69 5.62 -2.57
C ASP A 181 18.61 5.60 -1.35
N THR A 182 18.83 6.78 -0.74
CA THR A 182 19.66 6.97 0.43
C THR A 182 18.86 7.03 1.73
N LEU A 183 17.55 7.22 1.65
CA LEU A 183 16.67 7.24 2.82
C LEU A 183 16.22 5.83 3.19
N VAL A 184 15.81 5.05 2.21
CA VAL A 184 15.50 3.63 2.33
C VAL A 184 16.40 2.89 1.35
N PRO A 185 17.55 2.36 1.77
CA PRO A 185 18.47 1.65 0.89
C PRO A 185 17.76 0.53 0.13
N LYS A 186 18.05 0.42 -1.18
CA LYS A 186 17.45 -0.61 -2.06
C LYS A 186 17.58 -2.01 -1.47
N ASP A 187 18.69 -2.30 -0.81
CA ASP A 187 18.96 -3.62 -0.22
C ASP A 187 17.94 -4.00 0.87
N TRP A 188 17.35 -3.02 1.56
CA TRP A 188 16.27 -3.30 2.52
C TRP A 188 14.97 -3.74 1.82
N GLY A 189 14.65 -3.11 0.70
CA GLY A 189 13.52 -3.53 -0.12
C GLY A 189 13.75 -4.90 -0.75
N LEU A 190 14.96 -5.17 -1.24
CA LEU A 190 15.34 -6.45 -1.82
C LEU A 190 15.31 -7.57 -0.76
N GLU A 191 15.89 -7.34 0.42
CA GLU A 191 15.83 -8.29 1.57
C GLU A 191 14.37 -8.61 1.93
N THR A 192 13.52 -7.59 1.97
CA THR A 192 12.08 -7.76 2.22
C THR A 192 11.42 -8.64 1.16
N PHE A 193 11.65 -8.36 -0.12
CA PHE A 193 11.11 -9.12 -1.23
C PHE A 193 11.56 -10.58 -1.21
N GLU A 194 12.86 -10.83 -1.00
CA GLU A 194 13.41 -12.18 -0.91
C GLU A 194 12.82 -12.99 0.26
N ASN A 195 12.66 -12.35 1.44
CA ASN A 195 12.07 -13.01 2.60
C ASN A 195 10.60 -13.35 2.37
N LEU A 196 9.83 -12.45 1.77
CA LEU A 196 8.43 -12.71 1.39
C LEU A 196 8.33 -13.85 0.37
N THR A 197 9.21 -13.87 -0.63
CA THR A 197 9.24 -14.93 -1.66
C THR A 197 9.58 -16.29 -1.06
N LYS A 198 10.56 -16.37 -0.14
CA LYS A 198 10.89 -17.60 0.60
C LYS A 198 9.71 -18.14 1.41
N LEU A 199 8.78 -17.28 1.81
CA LEU A 199 7.55 -17.63 2.55
C LEU A 199 6.35 -17.87 1.63
N GLY A 200 6.56 -17.98 0.31
CA GLY A 200 5.53 -18.39 -0.66
C GLY A 200 4.83 -17.23 -1.38
N VAL A 201 5.17 -15.97 -1.10
CA VAL A 201 4.62 -14.84 -1.86
C VAL A 201 5.21 -14.83 -3.26
N LYS A 202 4.35 -14.82 -4.29
CA LYS A 202 4.75 -14.65 -5.69
C LYS A 202 4.80 -13.17 -6.03
N GLY A 203 5.75 -12.78 -6.89
CA GLY A 203 5.83 -11.37 -7.31
C GLY A 203 7.11 -11.02 -8.06
N THR A 204 7.30 -9.73 -8.27
CA THR A 204 8.46 -9.17 -8.98
C THR A 204 9.04 -7.97 -8.25
N PHE A 205 10.36 -7.82 -8.32
CA PHE A 205 11.10 -6.67 -7.79
C PHE A 205 11.72 -5.90 -8.95
N HIS A 206 11.44 -4.60 -9.03
CA HIS A 206 11.85 -3.71 -10.11
C HIS A 206 12.81 -2.64 -9.59
N PRO A 207 14.14 -2.81 -9.74
CA PRO A 207 15.09 -1.74 -9.45
C PRO A 207 14.94 -0.61 -10.48
N LEU A 208 14.89 0.63 -10.00
CA LEU A 208 14.74 1.81 -10.84
C LEU A 208 16.10 2.52 -10.96
N ARG A 209 16.66 2.52 -12.17
CA ARG A 209 17.95 3.14 -12.46
C ARG A 209 17.95 4.64 -12.14
N ASN A 210 19.05 5.15 -11.59
CA ASN A 210 19.27 6.57 -11.29
C ASN A 210 18.12 7.24 -10.50
N THR A 211 17.44 6.46 -9.64
CA THR A 211 16.28 6.91 -8.90
C THR A 211 16.60 6.96 -7.40
N LEU A 212 16.27 8.08 -6.79
CA LEU A 212 16.36 8.31 -5.33
C LEU A 212 15.10 7.77 -4.63
N HIS A 213 14.74 8.36 -3.47
CA HIS A 213 13.51 8.04 -2.73
C HIS A 213 12.31 8.74 -3.37
N GLU A 214 11.86 8.26 -4.52
CA GLU A 214 10.85 8.93 -5.34
C GLU A 214 10.06 7.96 -6.24
N LEU A 215 8.84 8.34 -6.63
CA LEU A 215 8.09 7.71 -7.72
C LEU A 215 8.68 8.14 -9.07
N LYS A 216 8.56 7.27 -10.09
CA LYS A 216 8.99 7.55 -11.46
C LYS A 216 7.88 7.27 -12.46
N THR A 217 7.86 8.00 -13.57
CA THR A 217 6.92 7.77 -14.68
C THR A 217 6.91 6.31 -15.10
N ALA A 218 8.09 5.72 -15.29
CA ALA A 218 8.21 4.31 -15.70
C ALA A 218 7.55 3.35 -14.70
N SER A 219 7.75 3.55 -13.39
CA SER A 219 7.16 2.68 -12.38
C SER A 219 5.64 2.87 -12.26
N ILE A 220 5.13 4.09 -12.40
CA ILE A 220 3.68 4.34 -12.36
C ILE A 220 2.99 3.81 -13.62
N THR A 221 3.63 3.92 -14.78
CA THR A 221 3.11 3.35 -16.04
C THR A 221 3.03 1.82 -15.99
N ASP A 222 4.09 1.17 -15.49
CA ASP A 222 4.10 -0.27 -15.29
C ASP A 222 3.06 -0.71 -14.23
N LEU A 223 2.96 0.04 -13.12
CA LEU A 223 1.94 -0.20 -12.08
C LEU A 223 0.52 -0.06 -12.64
N GLN A 224 0.27 0.92 -13.51
CA GLN A 224 -1.03 1.12 -14.15
C GLN A 224 -1.46 -0.12 -14.96
N GLN A 225 -0.54 -0.71 -15.72
CA GLN A 225 -0.79 -1.92 -16.49
C GLN A 225 -1.02 -3.12 -15.56
N TRP A 226 -0.17 -3.30 -14.55
CA TRP A 226 -0.29 -4.40 -13.60
C TRP A 226 -1.60 -4.36 -12.80
N ILE A 227 -2.04 -3.18 -12.36
CA ILE A 227 -3.35 -3.01 -11.71
C ILE A 227 -4.48 -3.49 -12.63
N TYR A 228 -4.44 -3.12 -13.92
CA TYR A 228 -5.46 -3.57 -14.87
C TYR A 228 -5.46 -5.09 -15.05
N GLU A 229 -4.29 -5.73 -15.06
CA GLU A 229 -4.15 -7.19 -15.13
C GLU A 229 -4.71 -7.89 -13.87
N LYS A 230 -4.50 -7.31 -12.69
CA LYS A 230 -5.02 -7.87 -11.43
C LYS A 230 -6.52 -7.63 -11.24
N LEU A 231 -7.03 -6.57 -11.81
CA LEU A 231 -8.43 -6.14 -11.71
C LEU A 231 -9.04 -5.98 -13.11
N PRO A 232 -9.16 -7.05 -13.92
CA PRO A 232 -9.73 -6.93 -15.26
C PRO A 232 -11.22 -6.54 -15.18
N PRO A 233 -11.81 -5.93 -16.22
CA PRO A 233 -13.25 -5.71 -16.31
C PRO A 233 -14.03 -7.03 -16.15
N LEU A 234 -15.20 -6.98 -15.54
CA LEU A 234 -16.10 -8.15 -15.52
C LEU A 234 -16.71 -8.36 -16.90
N GLU A 235 -16.92 -9.60 -17.32
CA GLU A 235 -17.36 -9.98 -18.68
C GLU A 235 -18.59 -9.20 -19.18
N ASN A 236 -19.54 -8.90 -18.29
CA ASN A 236 -20.73 -8.11 -18.63
C ASN A 236 -20.47 -6.63 -18.97
N GLN A 237 -19.24 -6.15 -18.80
CA GLN A 237 -18.85 -4.76 -19.14
C GLN A 237 -18.20 -4.63 -20.52
N VAL A 238 -17.83 -5.73 -21.14
CA VAL A 238 -17.19 -5.76 -22.47
C VAL A 238 -18.23 -5.62 -23.59
N GLN A 239 -19.48 -6.06 -23.36
CA GLN A 239 -20.52 -6.09 -24.39
C GLN A 239 -21.18 -4.73 -24.71
N ASN A 240 -20.94 -3.68 -23.94
CA ASN A 240 -21.56 -2.35 -24.15
C ASN A 240 -20.70 -1.37 -24.97
N LYS A 241 -19.68 -1.85 -25.69
CA LYS A 241 -18.79 -1.03 -26.55
C LYS A 241 -18.75 -1.48 -28.02
N LEU A 242 -19.77 -2.22 -28.47
CA LEU A 242 -19.97 -2.54 -29.92
C LEU A 242 -21.15 -1.81 -30.49
#